data_498298300a5f0e6480f227d086c35a94
#
_entry.id   498298300a5f0e6480f227d086c35a94
#
_cell.length_a   1.000
_cell.length_b   1.000
_cell.length_c   1.000
_cell.angle_alpha   90.00
_cell.angle_beta   90.00
_cell.angle_gamma   90.00
#
_symmetry.space_group_name_H-M   'P 1'
#
loop_
_entity.id
_entity.type
_entity.pdbx_description
1 polymer ?
#
loop_
_entity_poly.entity_id
_entity_poly.type
_entity_poly.pdbx_seq_one_letter_code
_entity_poly.pdbx_strand_id
1 'polypeptide(L)'
;MKQKISEDIVSITCEDMENEFGSIPSQNIKDILKEVIASGNLVYDDTKSEVYYELQKPVKKDNGEMLSKLKFYEPTLAEMKEISRGSKLQANSKGQMEIDTDTQRKLAIKMVTVFNGIPDGLLDRFKRRDVAVIEALSYFFA
;
A
#
# COMPACT_ATOMS: atom_id res chain seq x y z
N MET A 1 4.60 20.39 10.32
CA MET A 1 4.00 19.36 11.20
C MET A 1 2.54 19.17 10.83
N LYS A 2 2.14 17.95 10.53
CA LYS A 2 0.74 17.66 10.17
C LYS A 2 -0.13 17.63 11.41
N GLN A 3 -1.34 18.18 11.26
CA GLN A 3 -2.33 18.15 12.33
C GLN A 3 -2.92 16.75 12.46
N LYS A 4 -3.04 16.29 13.69
CA LYS A 4 -3.65 14.98 13.96
C LYS A 4 -5.16 15.03 13.66
N ILE A 5 -5.64 14.06 12.90
CA ILE A 5 -7.04 13.94 12.51
C ILE A 5 -7.82 13.28 13.64
N SER A 6 -9.05 13.73 13.89
CA SER A 6 -9.90 13.20 14.96
C SER A 6 -10.28 11.74 14.70
N GLU A 7 -10.52 10.98 15.78
CA GLU A 7 -10.90 9.57 15.70
C GLU A 7 -12.16 9.32 14.88
N ASP A 8 -13.14 10.23 14.97
CA ASP A 8 -14.38 10.12 14.21
C ASP A 8 -14.13 10.18 12.71
N ILE A 9 -13.29 11.12 12.27
CA ILE A 9 -12.93 11.27 10.87
C ILE A 9 -12.10 10.07 10.40
N VAL A 10 -11.18 9.57 11.24
CA VAL A 10 -10.40 8.37 10.93
C VAL A 10 -11.31 7.17 10.71
N SER A 11 -12.29 6.96 11.59
CA SER A 11 -13.24 5.85 11.48
C SER A 11 -14.10 5.94 10.23
N ILE A 12 -14.60 7.13 9.90
CA ILE A 12 -15.39 7.37 8.69
C ILE A 12 -14.56 7.12 7.44
N THR A 13 -13.33 7.62 7.40
CA THR A 13 -12.42 7.43 6.27
C THR A 13 -12.12 5.94 6.05
N CYS A 14 -11.86 5.22 7.12
CA CYS A 14 -11.60 3.78 7.07
C CYS A 14 -12.80 3.01 6.53
N GLU A 15 -14.00 3.36 7.00
CA GLU A 15 -15.26 2.78 6.53
C GLU A 15 -15.49 3.05 5.05
N ASP A 16 -15.26 4.29 4.61
CA ASP A 16 -15.40 4.68 3.20
C ASP A 16 -14.44 3.90 2.31
N MET A 17 -13.21 3.69 2.76
CA MET A 17 -12.23 2.88 2.05
C MET A 17 -12.69 1.42 1.94
N GLU A 18 -13.24 0.85 3.01
CA GLU A 18 -13.76 -0.51 2.99
C GLU A 18 -14.97 -0.65 2.06
N ASN A 19 -15.82 0.36 2.02
CA ASN A 19 -16.98 0.36 1.13
C ASN A 19 -16.57 0.42 -0.34
N GLU A 20 -15.49 1.14 -0.65
CA GLU A 20 -15.01 1.28 -2.03
C GLU A 20 -14.17 0.08 -2.48
N PHE A 21 -13.24 -0.37 -1.64
CA PHE A 21 -12.21 -1.33 -2.04
C PHE A 21 -12.39 -2.73 -1.46
N GLY A 22 -13.27 -2.90 -0.49
CA GLY A 22 -13.48 -4.16 0.20
C GLY A 22 -12.96 -4.16 1.62
N SER A 23 -13.27 -5.20 2.36
CA SER A 23 -12.91 -5.31 3.78
C SER A 23 -11.41 -5.37 3.99
N ILE A 24 -10.95 -4.69 5.04
CA ILE A 24 -9.55 -4.77 5.46
C ILE A 24 -9.30 -6.18 6.01
N PRO A 25 -8.23 -6.87 5.54
CA PRO A 25 -8.06 -8.32 5.80
C PRO A 25 -7.81 -8.71 7.25
N SER A 26 -7.29 -7.81 8.09
CA SER A 26 -7.04 -8.15 9.50
C SER A 26 -7.15 -6.91 10.38
N GLN A 27 -7.36 -7.13 11.69
CA GLN A 27 -7.40 -6.04 12.66
C GLN A 27 -6.05 -5.32 12.75
N ASN A 28 -4.96 -6.07 12.64
CA ASN A 28 -3.61 -5.49 12.67
C ASN A 28 -3.40 -4.49 11.54
N ILE A 29 -3.79 -4.87 10.32
CA ILE A 29 -3.70 -3.98 9.16
C ILE A 29 -4.61 -2.77 9.35
N LYS A 30 -5.82 -2.99 9.85
CA LYS A 30 -6.77 -1.91 10.13
C LYS A 30 -6.20 -0.89 11.11
N ASP A 31 -5.53 -1.36 12.17
CA ASP A 31 -4.91 -0.50 13.16
C ASP A 31 -3.77 0.33 12.54
N ILE A 32 -2.95 -0.28 11.70
CA ILE A 32 -1.88 0.42 10.98
C ILE A 32 -2.46 1.52 10.10
N LEU A 33 -3.49 1.20 9.31
CA LEU A 33 -4.11 2.16 8.40
C LEU A 33 -4.77 3.31 9.16
N LYS A 34 -5.46 3.02 10.26
CA LYS A 34 -6.08 4.06 11.10
C LYS A 34 -5.02 5.01 11.69
N GLU A 35 -3.90 4.48 12.16
CA GLU A 35 -2.81 5.29 12.69
C GLU A 35 -2.24 6.22 11.62
N VAL A 36 -2.06 5.72 10.42
CA VAL A 36 -1.51 6.49 9.31
C VAL A 36 -2.50 7.54 8.82
N ILE A 37 -3.79 7.23 8.79
CA ILE A 37 -4.85 8.22 8.50
C ILE A 37 -4.84 9.31 9.56
N ALA A 38 -4.75 8.93 10.83
CA ALA A 38 -4.74 9.87 11.96
C ALA A 38 -3.57 10.85 11.88
N SER A 39 -2.42 10.41 11.39
CA SER A 39 -1.24 11.26 11.23
C SER A 39 -1.34 12.21 10.03
N GLY A 40 -2.33 12.00 9.15
CA GLY A 40 -2.49 12.78 7.93
C GLY A 40 -1.63 12.31 6.76
N ASN A 41 -0.89 11.20 6.94
CA ASN A 41 -0.03 10.67 5.88
C ASN A 41 -0.79 9.81 4.86
N LEU A 42 -1.96 9.28 5.23
CA LEU A 42 -2.80 8.52 4.32
C LEU A 42 -4.09 9.29 4.07
N VAL A 43 -4.39 9.58 2.80
CA VAL A 43 -5.56 10.34 2.40
C VAL A 43 -6.34 9.55 1.35
N TYR A 44 -7.65 9.43 1.56
CA TYR A 44 -8.54 8.82 0.59
C TYR A 44 -9.23 9.91 -0.22
N ASP A 45 -9.07 9.85 -1.54
CA ASP A 45 -9.75 10.74 -2.49
C ASP A 45 -10.93 9.99 -3.09
N ASP A 46 -12.14 10.26 -2.58
CA ASP A 46 -13.35 9.59 -3.01
C ASP A 46 -13.79 9.98 -4.43
N THR A 47 -13.37 11.14 -4.91
CA THR A 47 -13.66 11.58 -6.28
C THR A 47 -12.95 10.74 -7.32
N LYS A 48 -11.71 10.34 -7.02
CA LYS A 48 -10.87 9.56 -7.94
C LYS A 48 -10.82 8.08 -7.59
N SER A 49 -11.40 7.68 -6.45
CA SER A 49 -11.27 6.32 -5.90
C SER A 49 -9.82 5.90 -5.77
N GLU A 50 -9.01 6.77 -5.21
CA GLU A 50 -7.58 6.55 -4.99
C GLU A 50 -7.20 6.86 -3.54
N VAL A 51 -6.16 6.17 -3.07
CA VAL A 51 -5.58 6.42 -1.75
C VAL A 51 -4.16 6.93 -1.97
N TYR A 52 -3.79 7.98 -1.26
CA TYR A 52 -2.44 8.55 -1.34
C TYR A 52 -1.74 8.38 -0.01
N TYR A 53 -0.54 7.84 -0.06
CA TYR A 53 0.32 7.74 1.11
C TYR A 53 1.50 8.68 0.95
N GLU A 54 1.64 9.63 1.87
CA GLU A 54 2.80 10.51 1.91
C GLU A 54 3.90 9.85 2.73
N LEU A 55 5.06 9.64 2.09
CA LEU A 55 6.20 9.03 2.74
C LEU A 55 6.66 9.88 3.93
N GLN A 56 6.94 9.24 5.07
CA GLN A 56 7.51 9.94 6.22
C GLN A 56 8.91 10.46 5.88
N LYS A 57 9.63 9.73 5.03
CA LYS A 57 10.95 10.14 4.56
C LYS A 57 10.95 10.13 3.02
N PRO A 58 10.89 11.30 2.37
CA PRO A 58 10.97 11.37 0.91
C PRO A 58 12.24 10.73 0.37
N VAL A 59 12.16 10.18 -0.82
CA VAL A 59 13.25 9.43 -1.47
C VAL A 59 13.67 10.17 -2.74
N LYS A 60 14.97 10.33 -2.93
CA LYS A 60 15.51 10.96 -4.13
C LYS A 60 15.54 9.97 -5.29
N LYS A 61 14.91 10.36 -6.40
CA LYS A 61 14.95 9.58 -7.65
C LYS A 61 16.30 9.81 -8.36
N ASP A 62 16.59 8.94 -9.34
CA ASP A 62 17.82 9.03 -10.12
C ASP A 62 17.92 10.33 -10.92
N ASN A 63 16.77 10.90 -11.32
CA ASN A 63 16.72 12.19 -12.04
C ASN A 63 16.84 13.41 -11.10
N GLY A 64 17.04 13.21 -9.81
CA GLY A 64 17.17 14.29 -8.83
C GLY A 64 15.87 14.75 -8.20
N GLU A 65 14.71 14.33 -8.72
CA GLU A 65 13.42 14.68 -8.13
C GLU A 65 13.17 13.90 -6.85
N MET A 66 12.39 14.50 -5.94
CA MET A 66 12.01 13.84 -4.70
C MET A 66 10.67 13.13 -4.87
N LEU A 67 10.64 11.84 -4.49
CA LEU A 67 9.42 11.08 -4.41
C LEU A 67 8.88 11.21 -2.99
N SER A 68 7.70 11.80 -2.83
CA SER A 68 7.09 12.03 -1.52
C SER A 68 5.73 11.37 -1.34
N LYS A 69 5.04 11.04 -2.43
CA LYS A 69 3.70 10.44 -2.39
C LYS A 69 3.61 9.22 -3.26
N LEU A 70 2.86 8.23 -2.78
CA LEU A 70 2.52 7.02 -3.53
C LEU A 70 1.00 6.94 -3.62
N LYS A 71 0.48 6.49 -4.77
CA LYS A 71 -0.95 6.26 -4.91
C LYS A 71 -1.24 4.77 -4.95
N PHE A 72 -2.43 4.43 -4.47
CA PHE A 72 -2.97 3.07 -4.47
C PHE A 72 -4.41 3.15 -4.92
N TYR A 73 -4.83 2.19 -5.73
CA TYR A 73 -6.21 2.10 -6.22
C TYR A 73 -6.53 0.64 -6.52
N GLU A 74 -7.79 0.37 -6.84
CA GLU A 74 -8.19 -0.98 -7.21
C GLU A 74 -7.61 -1.31 -8.58
N PRO A 75 -6.73 -2.34 -8.69
CA PRO A 75 -6.07 -2.64 -9.95
C PRO A 75 -7.02 -3.26 -10.97
N THR A 76 -6.76 -2.97 -12.24
CA THR A 76 -7.42 -3.68 -13.34
C THR A 76 -6.87 -5.10 -13.44
N LEU A 77 -7.55 -5.98 -14.21
CA LEU A 77 -7.06 -7.34 -14.42
C LEU A 77 -5.66 -7.34 -15.05
N ALA A 78 -5.41 -6.43 -16.00
CA ALA A 78 -4.09 -6.31 -16.63
C ALA A 78 -3.02 -5.93 -15.61
N GLU A 79 -3.33 -5.01 -14.71
CA GLU A 79 -2.42 -4.60 -13.64
C GLU A 79 -2.20 -5.73 -12.61
N MET A 80 -3.25 -6.47 -12.27
CA MET A 80 -3.14 -7.63 -11.39
C MET A 80 -2.20 -8.69 -11.97
N LYS A 81 -2.30 -8.96 -13.26
CA LYS A 81 -1.40 -9.89 -13.97
C LYS A 81 0.05 -9.40 -13.90
N GLU A 82 0.26 -8.11 -14.09
CA GLU A 82 1.60 -7.52 -14.02
C GLU A 82 2.16 -7.61 -12.60
N ILE A 83 1.35 -7.30 -11.59
CA ILE A 83 1.75 -7.36 -10.19
C ILE A 83 2.13 -8.79 -9.80
N SER A 84 1.36 -9.79 -10.23
CA SER A 84 1.63 -11.19 -9.88
C SER A 84 2.75 -11.83 -10.70
N ARG A 85 3.17 -11.19 -11.79
CA ARG A 85 4.24 -11.70 -12.63
C ARG A 85 5.55 -11.75 -11.85
N GLY A 86 6.20 -12.90 -11.83
CA GLY A 86 7.44 -13.11 -11.09
C GLY A 86 7.26 -13.51 -9.63
N SER A 87 6.03 -13.52 -9.11
CA SER A 87 5.75 -14.10 -7.81
C SER A 87 5.29 -15.53 -8.00
N LYS A 88 6.04 -16.48 -7.44
CA LYS A 88 5.67 -17.90 -7.50
C LYS A 88 4.89 -18.23 -6.25
N LEU A 89 3.58 -18.42 -6.41
CA LEU A 89 2.75 -18.96 -5.36
C LEU A 89 2.98 -20.46 -5.32
N GLN A 90 3.40 -21.00 -4.19
CA GLN A 90 3.62 -22.42 -4.00
C GLN A 90 2.50 -23.02 -3.16
N ALA A 91 1.98 -24.17 -3.58
CA ALA A 91 1.03 -24.90 -2.79
C ALA A 91 1.78 -25.59 -1.63
N ASN A 92 1.21 -25.50 -0.40
CA ASN A 92 1.75 -26.24 0.73
C ASN A 92 1.37 -27.72 0.64
N SER A 93 1.78 -28.53 1.62
CA SER A 93 1.52 -29.96 1.65
C SER A 93 0.02 -30.32 1.67
N LYS A 94 -0.84 -29.36 2.02
CA LYS A 94 -2.30 -29.54 2.04
C LYS A 94 -2.98 -29.02 0.77
N GLY A 95 -2.20 -28.59 -0.21
CA GLY A 95 -2.72 -28.02 -1.46
C GLY A 95 -3.17 -26.57 -1.35
N GLN A 96 -2.93 -25.91 -0.23
CA GLN A 96 -3.26 -24.51 -0.02
C GLN A 96 -2.13 -23.63 -0.54
N MET A 97 -2.49 -22.47 -1.11
CA MET A 97 -1.49 -21.51 -1.55
C MET A 97 -0.95 -20.74 -0.35
N GLU A 98 0.36 -20.80 -0.18
CA GLU A 98 1.06 -20.04 0.86
C GLU A 98 1.86 -18.92 0.27
N ILE A 99 1.76 -17.72 0.90
CA ILE A 99 2.57 -16.57 0.55
C ILE A 99 3.51 -16.33 1.73
N ASP A 100 4.81 -16.58 1.52
CA ASP A 100 5.81 -16.30 2.55
C ASP A 100 6.11 -14.79 2.60
N THR A 101 6.86 -14.36 3.61
CA THR A 101 7.19 -12.95 3.82
C THR A 101 7.92 -12.35 2.62
N ASP A 102 8.83 -13.11 2.02
CA ASP A 102 9.60 -12.67 0.85
C ASP A 102 8.69 -12.44 -0.36
N THR A 103 7.80 -13.38 -0.63
CA THR A 103 6.84 -13.29 -1.73
C THR A 103 5.90 -12.10 -1.52
N GLN A 104 5.41 -11.91 -0.28
CA GLN A 104 4.54 -10.78 0.05
C GLN A 104 5.25 -9.45 -0.17
N ARG A 105 6.53 -9.36 0.23
CA ARG A 105 7.30 -8.14 0.01
C ARG A 105 7.52 -7.86 -1.48
N LYS A 106 7.77 -8.89 -2.27
CA LYS A 106 7.89 -8.77 -3.73
C LYS A 106 6.59 -8.28 -4.37
N LEU A 107 5.46 -8.79 -3.91
CA LEU A 107 4.14 -8.33 -4.39
C LEU A 107 3.92 -6.86 -4.03
N ALA A 108 4.26 -6.46 -2.81
CA ALA A 108 4.15 -5.07 -2.37
C ALA A 108 5.00 -4.14 -3.24
N ILE A 109 6.25 -4.52 -3.48
CA ILE A 109 7.16 -3.76 -4.35
C ILE A 109 6.57 -3.62 -5.76
N LYS A 110 6.11 -4.73 -6.33
CA LYS A 110 5.56 -4.73 -7.68
C LYS A 110 4.28 -3.89 -7.77
N MET A 111 3.43 -3.96 -6.76
CA MET A 111 2.21 -3.16 -6.69
C MET A 111 2.53 -1.65 -6.71
N VAL A 112 3.48 -1.22 -5.90
CA VAL A 112 3.90 0.19 -5.84
C VAL A 112 4.47 0.63 -7.18
N THR A 113 5.31 -0.19 -7.82
CA THR A 113 5.92 0.17 -9.11
C THR A 113 4.89 0.27 -10.22
N VAL A 114 3.91 -0.63 -10.26
CA VAL A 114 2.84 -0.62 -11.26
C VAL A 114 1.93 0.60 -11.07
N PHE A 115 1.50 0.87 -9.83
CA PHE A 115 0.59 1.98 -9.53
C PHE A 115 1.24 3.36 -9.75
N ASN A 116 2.55 3.47 -9.55
CA ASN A 116 3.23 4.76 -9.55
C ASN A 116 4.23 4.95 -10.69
N GLY A 117 4.46 3.92 -11.50
CA GLY A 117 5.38 4.00 -12.63
C GLY A 117 6.83 4.28 -12.22
N ILE A 118 7.27 3.73 -11.10
CA ILE A 118 8.63 3.93 -10.59
C ILE A 118 9.45 2.64 -10.69
N PRO A 119 10.80 2.74 -10.77
CA PRO A 119 11.66 1.53 -10.83
C PRO A 119 11.64 0.74 -9.53
N ASP A 120 11.74 -0.59 -9.63
CA ASP A 120 11.79 -1.50 -8.47
C ASP A 120 12.88 -1.13 -7.49
N GLY A 121 14.07 -0.82 -7.99
CA GLY A 121 15.22 -0.50 -7.15
C GLY A 121 15.08 0.75 -6.30
N LEU A 122 14.13 1.63 -6.63
CA LEU A 122 13.89 2.84 -5.86
C LEU A 122 13.37 2.51 -4.46
N LEU A 123 12.64 1.40 -4.32
CA LEU A 123 12.08 0.99 -3.03
C LEU A 123 13.14 0.59 -2.02
N ASP A 124 14.33 0.21 -2.48
CA ASP A 124 15.46 -0.10 -1.58
C ASP A 124 15.90 1.12 -0.75
N ARG A 125 15.55 2.32 -1.22
CA ARG A 125 15.86 3.58 -0.54
C ARG A 125 14.81 3.98 0.50
N PHE A 126 13.69 3.27 0.55
CA PHE A 126 12.60 3.59 1.49
C PHE A 126 12.99 3.19 2.90
N LYS A 127 12.56 3.97 3.88
CA LYS A 127 12.80 3.67 5.28
C LYS A 127 11.81 2.62 5.79
N ARG A 128 12.23 1.87 6.81
CA ARG A 128 11.46 0.74 7.35
C ARG A 128 10.01 1.10 7.70
N ARG A 129 9.78 2.27 8.26
CA ARG A 129 8.42 2.71 8.64
C ARG A 129 7.51 2.86 7.42
N ASP A 130 8.05 3.41 6.34
CA ASP A 130 7.30 3.54 5.09
C ASP A 130 7.03 2.18 4.45
N VAL A 131 8.02 1.29 4.48
CA VAL A 131 7.86 -0.08 3.96
C VAL A 131 6.76 -0.83 4.71
N ALA A 132 6.68 -0.68 6.02
CA ALA A 132 5.64 -1.33 6.83
C ALA A 132 4.23 -0.88 6.41
N VAL A 133 4.04 0.42 6.14
CA VAL A 133 2.76 0.96 5.67
C VAL A 133 2.46 0.47 4.25
N ILE A 134 3.45 0.46 3.38
CA ILE A 134 3.31 -0.03 2.01
C ILE A 134 2.88 -1.50 2.00
N GLU A 135 3.47 -2.33 2.84
CA GLU A 135 3.07 -3.74 2.96
C GLU A 135 1.63 -3.87 3.44
N ALA A 136 1.21 -3.07 4.43
CA ALA A 136 -0.16 -3.06 4.91
C ALA A 136 -1.14 -2.66 3.81
N LEU A 137 -0.84 -1.62 3.04
CA LEU A 137 -1.65 -1.19 1.90
C LEU A 137 -1.71 -2.25 0.81
N SER A 138 -0.60 -2.96 0.60
CA SER A 138 -0.55 -4.04 -0.39
C SER A 138 -1.48 -5.19 -0.02
N TYR A 139 -1.57 -5.55 1.25
CA TYR A 139 -2.55 -6.54 1.72
C TYR A 139 -3.98 -6.07 1.47
N PHE A 140 -4.24 -4.79 1.67
CA PHE A 140 -5.58 -4.24 1.48
C PHE A 140 -6.00 -4.23 0.01
N PHE A 141 -5.09 -3.88 -0.89
CA PHE A 141 -5.38 -3.79 -2.33
C PHE A 141 -5.10 -5.07 -3.12
N ALA A 142 -4.61 -6.09 -2.47
CA ALA A 142 -4.29 -7.38 -3.14
C ALA A 142 -5.53 -8.18 -3.50
#